data_a96e23751185ed6ff0944cb1be839f03
#
_entry.id   a96e23751185ed6ff0944cb1be839f03
#
_cell.length_a   1.000
_cell.length_b   1.000
_cell.length_c   1.000
_cell.angle_alpha   90.00
_cell.angle_beta   90.00
_cell.angle_gamma   90.00
#
_symmetry.space_group_name_H-M   'P 1'
#
loop_
_entity.id
_entity.type
_entity.pdbx_description
1 polymer ?
#
loop_
_entity_poly.entity_id
_entity_poly.type
_entity_poly.pdbx_seq_one_letter_code
_entity_poly.pdbx_strand_id
1 'polypeptide(L)'
;MKRIAAPKAIPITNKKENVWIVRPDSGPHGKKECIPLGVLLRDILKVASTLKEVKRILYSRKVLVDGKVRVSEKFPVGLMDVISFPDANKHYRIVIDWKGRLVPVEADEKEFSKKILKVVRKHTSPGGKVTITFHDGKNMFGDNNIKVGDSIVAKLPKGGMELHMKLESGARCLVEKGKHAGAIVKLREILKRKGGKRSEVLVEDENGSFETVLDYLLVVGKDFEVTGK
;
A
#
# COMPACT_ATOMS: atom_id res chain seq x y z
N MET A 1 -0.20 7.77 20.45
CA MET A 1 0.11 9.17 20.10
C MET A 1 -1.12 10.03 20.28
N LYS A 2 -0.98 11.39 20.39
CA LYS A 2 -2.15 12.26 20.38
C LYS A 2 -2.93 12.12 19.07
N ARG A 3 -4.26 11.97 19.14
CA ARG A 3 -5.11 11.75 17.95
C ARG A 3 -5.09 12.93 16.98
N ILE A 4 -4.93 14.15 17.48
CA ILE A 4 -4.81 15.36 16.66
C ILE A 4 -3.57 15.34 15.75
N ALA A 5 -2.48 14.68 16.21
CA ALA A 5 -1.23 14.52 15.45
C ALA A 5 -1.22 13.26 14.55
N ALA A 6 -2.36 12.60 14.36
CA ALA A 6 -2.45 11.44 13.50
C ALA A 6 -2.17 11.82 12.03
N PRO A 7 -1.39 11.00 11.29
CA PRO A 7 -1.11 11.21 9.89
C PRO A 7 -2.40 11.31 9.05
N LYS A 8 -2.30 12.02 7.91
CA LYS A 8 -3.41 12.18 6.96
C LYS A 8 -3.86 10.83 6.37
N ALA A 9 -2.95 9.88 6.26
CA ALA A 9 -3.23 8.53 5.75
C ALA A 9 -4.29 7.78 6.57
N ILE A 10 -4.46 8.10 7.86
CA ILE A 10 -5.47 7.45 8.71
C ILE A 10 -6.80 8.18 8.54
N PRO A 11 -7.88 7.52 8.08
CA PRO A 11 -9.19 8.13 7.80
C PRO A 11 -9.99 8.38 9.09
N ILE A 12 -9.52 9.30 9.92
CA ILE A 12 -10.22 9.70 11.16
C ILE A 12 -11.18 10.83 10.83
N THR A 13 -12.46 10.63 11.07
CA THR A 13 -13.52 11.63 10.86
C THR A 13 -13.46 12.72 11.92
N ASN A 14 -13.37 12.36 13.20
CA ASN A 14 -13.34 13.32 14.30
C ASN A 14 -12.06 13.16 15.13
N LYS A 15 -11.06 14.03 14.90
CA LYS A 15 -9.78 14.00 15.64
C LYS A 15 -9.89 14.44 17.09
N LYS A 16 -10.95 15.16 17.46
CA LYS A 16 -11.15 15.72 18.82
C LYS A 16 -11.95 14.80 19.75
N GLU A 17 -12.61 13.77 19.22
CA GLU A 17 -13.45 12.83 19.99
C GLU A 17 -12.68 12.13 21.13
N ASN A 18 -11.47 11.69 20.84
CA ASN A 18 -10.58 11.04 21.81
C ASN A 18 -9.20 11.68 21.80
N VAL A 19 -8.56 11.78 22.96
CA VAL A 19 -7.22 12.37 23.12
C VAL A 19 -6.14 11.49 22.48
N TRP A 20 -6.27 10.17 22.61
CA TRP A 20 -5.24 9.22 22.24
C TRP A 20 -5.68 8.29 21.12
N ILE A 21 -4.72 7.91 20.27
CA ILE A 21 -4.85 6.88 19.25
C ILE A 21 -3.65 5.93 19.32
N VAL A 22 -3.86 4.68 18.91
CA VAL A 22 -2.78 3.69 18.82
C VAL A 22 -1.68 4.23 17.89
N ARG A 23 -0.44 4.19 18.37
CA ARG A 23 0.73 4.53 17.56
C ARG A 23 1.22 3.26 16.85
N PRO A 24 1.51 3.31 15.54
CA PRO A 24 2.11 2.16 14.87
C PRO A 24 3.53 1.91 15.38
N ASP A 25 3.91 0.65 15.50
CA ASP A 25 5.28 0.22 15.71
C ASP A 25 6.07 0.27 14.39
N SER A 26 7.38 0.05 14.45
CA SER A 26 8.23 -0.14 13.28
C SER A 26 7.83 -1.41 12.53
N GLY A 27 7.78 -1.37 11.22
CA GLY A 27 7.34 -2.50 10.40
C GLY A 27 7.45 -2.21 8.89
N PRO A 28 6.63 -2.88 8.08
CA PRO A 28 6.71 -2.81 6.63
C PRO A 28 6.47 -1.40 6.07
N HIS A 29 5.64 -0.59 6.71
CA HIS A 29 5.29 0.74 6.23
C HIS A 29 5.71 1.84 7.20
N GLY A 30 6.08 2.99 6.67
CA GLY A 30 6.44 4.17 7.46
C GLY A 30 5.25 4.72 8.25
N LYS A 31 5.51 5.34 9.41
CA LYS A 31 4.48 5.90 10.31
C LYS A 31 3.48 6.85 9.63
N LYS A 32 3.92 7.57 8.59
CA LYS A 32 3.08 8.53 7.86
C LYS A 32 2.20 7.88 6.78
N GLU A 33 2.49 6.64 6.42
CA GLU A 33 1.94 5.90 5.28
C GLU A 33 1.28 4.58 5.70
N CYS A 34 0.88 4.46 6.96
CA CYS A 34 0.25 3.26 7.49
C CYS A 34 -0.90 3.57 8.44
N ILE A 35 -1.75 2.57 8.64
CA ILE A 35 -2.79 2.52 9.66
C ILE A 35 -2.40 1.43 10.66
N PRO A 36 -2.39 1.70 11.98
CA PRO A 36 -2.24 0.63 12.98
C PRO A 36 -3.39 -0.37 12.89
N LEU A 37 -3.09 -1.65 12.93
CA LEU A 37 -4.09 -2.73 12.80
C LEU A 37 -5.23 -2.57 13.81
N GLY A 38 -4.93 -2.13 15.04
CA GLY A 38 -5.95 -1.88 16.06
C GLY A 38 -6.93 -0.75 15.71
N VAL A 39 -6.45 0.30 15.04
CA VAL A 39 -7.32 1.40 14.55
C VAL A 39 -8.15 0.93 13.37
N LEU A 40 -7.56 0.15 12.48
CA LEU A 40 -8.26 -0.41 11.33
C LEU A 40 -9.44 -1.28 11.75
N LEU A 41 -9.23 -2.20 12.70
CA LEU A 41 -10.26 -3.12 13.16
C LEU A 41 -11.37 -2.45 13.97
N ARG A 42 -11.01 -1.44 14.80
CA ARG A 42 -11.97 -0.76 15.67
C ARG A 42 -12.69 0.39 14.98
N ASP A 43 -11.92 1.33 14.40
CA ASP A 43 -12.46 2.62 13.97
C ASP A 43 -12.95 2.59 12.51
N ILE A 44 -12.35 1.77 11.65
CA ILE A 44 -12.64 1.75 10.21
C ILE A 44 -13.57 0.58 9.86
N LEU A 45 -13.14 -0.66 10.13
CA LEU A 45 -13.92 -1.87 9.84
C LEU A 45 -15.02 -2.14 10.88
N LYS A 46 -14.92 -1.52 12.07
CA LYS A 46 -15.88 -1.66 13.17
C LYS A 46 -16.16 -3.14 13.57
N VAL A 47 -15.13 -3.99 13.46
CA VAL A 47 -15.20 -5.41 13.85
C VAL A 47 -15.28 -5.54 15.38
N ALA A 48 -14.76 -4.55 16.11
CA ALA A 48 -14.79 -4.50 17.57
C ALA A 48 -15.02 -3.07 18.04
N SER A 49 -15.66 -2.90 19.19
CA SER A 49 -15.97 -1.59 19.76
C SER A 49 -14.83 -1.05 20.61
N THR A 50 -14.08 -1.93 21.27
CA THR A 50 -13.02 -1.57 22.22
C THR A 50 -11.66 -2.12 21.80
N LEU A 51 -10.57 -1.45 22.22
CA LEU A 51 -9.22 -1.95 21.98
C LEU A 51 -8.95 -3.28 22.69
N LYS A 52 -9.65 -3.54 23.80
CA LYS A 52 -9.55 -4.81 24.55
C LYS A 52 -10.10 -5.99 23.73
N GLU A 53 -11.24 -5.78 23.07
CA GLU A 53 -11.83 -6.75 22.14
C GLU A 53 -10.92 -6.99 20.93
N VAL A 54 -10.38 -5.91 20.34
CA VAL A 54 -9.41 -6.04 19.24
C VAL A 54 -8.23 -6.93 19.65
N LYS A 55 -7.63 -6.68 20.81
CA LYS A 55 -6.53 -7.53 21.31
C LYS A 55 -6.95 -8.98 21.46
N ARG A 56 -8.16 -9.24 21.98
CA ARG A 56 -8.69 -10.61 22.12
C ARG A 56 -8.83 -11.31 20.77
N ILE A 57 -9.34 -10.60 19.73
CA ILE A 57 -9.45 -11.11 18.36
C ILE A 57 -8.06 -11.39 17.76
N LEU A 58 -7.09 -10.50 17.98
CA LEU A 58 -5.72 -10.68 17.47
C LEU A 58 -5.00 -11.84 18.16
N TYR A 59 -5.14 -11.99 19.48
CA TYR A 59 -4.54 -13.10 20.24
C TYR A 59 -5.17 -14.46 19.89
N SER A 60 -6.43 -14.51 19.47
CA SER A 60 -7.04 -15.73 18.93
C SER A 60 -6.57 -16.08 17.51
N ARG A 61 -5.59 -15.31 16.96
CA ARG A 61 -4.94 -15.57 15.65
C ARG A 61 -5.87 -15.61 14.45
N LYS A 62 -7.01 -14.90 14.53
CA LYS A 62 -8.06 -14.88 13.50
C LYS A 62 -7.87 -13.83 12.42
N VAL A 63 -6.80 -13.03 12.49
CA VAL A 63 -6.51 -11.96 11.54
C VAL A 63 -5.18 -12.22 10.84
N LEU A 64 -5.20 -12.25 9.53
CA LEU A 64 -4.01 -12.35 8.70
C LEU A 64 -3.78 -11.02 7.96
N VAL A 65 -2.51 -10.64 7.86
CA VAL A 65 -2.07 -9.56 6.98
C VAL A 65 -1.04 -10.13 6.02
N ASP A 66 -1.26 -10.00 4.72
CA ASP A 66 -0.46 -10.62 3.67
C ASP A 66 -0.31 -12.15 3.86
N GLY A 67 -1.36 -12.83 4.31
CA GLY A 67 -1.36 -14.26 4.58
C GLY A 67 -0.57 -14.69 5.83
N LYS A 68 -0.12 -13.75 6.66
CA LYS A 68 0.59 -14.02 7.93
C LYS A 68 -0.24 -13.58 9.12
N VAL A 69 -0.38 -14.43 10.13
CA VAL A 69 -1.06 -14.10 11.39
C VAL A 69 -0.37 -12.92 12.07
N ARG A 70 -1.14 -11.91 12.46
CA ARG A 70 -0.65 -10.74 13.22
C ARG A 70 -1.40 -10.62 14.53
N VAL A 71 -0.63 -10.51 15.63
CA VAL A 71 -1.16 -10.44 17.00
C VAL A 71 -1.04 -9.05 17.62
N SER A 72 -0.22 -8.15 17.02
CA SER A 72 -0.01 -6.80 17.54
C SER A 72 -1.03 -5.82 16.98
N GLU A 73 -1.73 -5.11 17.87
CA GLU A 73 -2.63 -4.02 17.50
C GLU A 73 -1.91 -2.80 16.91
N LYS A 74 -0.58 -2.73 17.10
CA LYS A 74 0.27 -1.65 16.60
C LYS A 74 0.90 -1.96 15.25
N PHE A 75 0.65 -3.16 14.69
CA PHE A 75 1.21 -3.54 13.40
C PHE A 75 0.81 -2.53 12.31
N PRO A 76 1.79 -1.95 11.58
CA PRO A 76 1.51 -0.97 10.52
C PRO A 76 1.01 -1.67 9.26
N VAL A 77 -0.21 -1.36 8.86
CA VAL A 77 -0.83 -1.81 7.60
C VAL A 77 -0.81 -0.65 6.62
N GLY A 78 -0.35 -0.87 5.41
CA GLY A 78 -0.18 0.18 4.39
C GLY A 78 -0.82 -0.14 3.05
N LEU A 79 -0.40 0.62 2.03
CA LEU A 79 -0.92 0.49 0.68
C LEU A 79 -0.70 -0.92 0.12
N MET A 80 -1.71 -1.46 -0.56
CA MET A 80 -1.75 -2.79 -1.18
C MET A 80 -1.67 -3.96 -0.20
N ASP A 81 -1.62 -3.73 1.13
CA ASP A 81 -1.72 -4.83 2.08
C ASP A 81 -3.10 -5.48 2.02
N VAL A 82 -3.11 -6.79 2.18
CA VAL A 82 -4.33 -7.58 2.18
C VAL A 82 -4.60 -8.12 3.59
N ILE A 83 -5.79 -7.83 4.10
CA ILE A 83 -6.25 -8.28 5.41
C ILE A 83 -7.31 -9.34 5.19
N SER A 84 -7.15 -10.46 5.86
CA SER A 84 -8.06 -11.60 5.73
C SER A 84 -8.58 -12.03 7.08
N PHE A 85 -9.88 -12.34 7.10
CA PHE A 85 -10.60 -12.93 8.23
C PHE A 85 -11.10 -14.32 7.81
N PRO A 86 -10.32 -15.39 7.99
CA PRO A 86 -10.68 -16.72 7.51
C PRO A 86 -12.04 -17.20 8.03
N ASP A 87 -12.33 -16.95 9.32
CA ASP A 87 -13.58 -17.38 9.96
C ASP A 87 -14.83 -16.71 9.35
N ALA A 88 -14.68 -15.49 8.82
CA ALA A 88 -15.76 -14.73 8.23
C ALA A 88 -15.76 -14.77 6.70
N ASN A 89 -14.76 -15.41 6.10
CA ASN A 89 -14.49 -15.42 4.66
C ASN A 89 -14.52 -14.01 4.03
N LYS A 90 -13.96 -13.03 4.75
CA LYS A 90 -13.88 -11.63 4.29
C LYS A 90 -12.45 -11.22 4.07
N HIS A 91 -12.22 -10.55 2.95
CA HIS A 91 -10.92 -10.06 2.53
C HIS A 91 -11.00 -8.58 2.20
N TYR A 92 -10.01 -7.81 2.65
CA TYR A 92 -9.93 -6.37 2.40
C TYR A 92 -8.56 -6.04 1.85
N ARG A 93 -8.51 -5.25 0.78
CA ARG A 93 -7.28 -4.63 0.28
C ARG A 93 -7.24 -3.18 0.69
N ILE A 94 -6.07 -2.72 1.13
CA ILE A 94 -5.87 -1.29 1.46
C ILE A 94 -5.52 -0.53 0.20
N VAL A 95 -6.32 0.45 -0.14
CA VAL A 95 -6.13 1.36 -1.28
C VAL A 95 -6.04 2.82 -0.80
N ILE A 96 -5.72 3.74 -1.69
CA ILE A 96 -5.70 5.18 -1.40
C ILE A 96 -6.95 5.83 -1.98
N ASP A 97 -7.66 6.57 -1.13
CA ASP A 97 -8.80 7.42 -1.50
C ASP A 97 -8.30 8.73 -2.16
N TRP A 98 -9.19 9.42 -2.88
CA TRP A 98 -8.95 10.73 -3.51
C TRP A 98 -8.47 11.83 -2.52
N LYS A 99 -8.69 11.67 -1.23
CA LYS A 99 -8.13 12.52 -0.17
C LYS A 99 -6.72 12.12 0.27
N GLY A 100 -6.13 11.08 -0.31
CA GLY A 100 -4.83 10.54 0.09
C GLY A 100 -4.88 9.79 1.43
N ARG A 101 -6.03 9.19 1.76
CA ARG A 101 -6.23 8.36 2.96
C ARG A 101 -6.25 6.89 2.56
N LEU A 102 -5.79 6.03 3.46
CA LEU A 102 -5.83 4.59 3.26
C LEU A 102 -7.21 4.07 3.66
N VAL A 103 -7.87 3.40 2.75
CA VAL A 103 -9.22 2.87 2.94
C VAL A 103 -9.23 1.37 2.60
N PRO A 104 -9.84 0.52 3.44
CA PRO A 104 -10.05 -0.88 3.10
C PRO A 104 -11.18 -1.01 2.08
N VAL A 105 -10.94 -1.73 1.02
CA VAL A 105 -11.92 -2.12 0.00
C VAL A 105 -12.08 -3.63 0.05
N GLU A 106 -13.28 -4.14 -0.06
CA GLU A 106 -13.52 -5.58 -0.15
C GLU A 106 -12.89 -6.12 -1.43
N ALA A 107 -12.18 -7.23 -1.30
CA ALA A 107 -11.46 -7.88 -2.38
C ALA A 107 -11.99 -9.31 -2.56
N ASP A 108 -12.09 -9.74 -3.82
CA ASP A 108 -12.49 -11.09 -4.16
C ASP A 108 -11.42 -12.12 -3.76
N GLU A 109 -11.83 -13.38 -3.62
CA GLU A 109 -10.95 -14.48 -3.22
C GLU A 109 -9.75 -14.67 -4.14
N LYS A 110 -9.88 -14.38 -5.43
CA LYS A 110 -8.77 -14.42 -6.40
C LYS A 110 -7.78 -13.28 -6.21
N GLU A 111 -8.26 -12.13 -5.79
CA GLU A 111 -7.44 -10.93 -5.60
C GLU A 111 -6.66 -10.95 -4.28
N PHE A 112 -7.19 -11.57 -3.21
CA PHE A 112 -6.48 -11.57 -1.92
C PHE A 112 -5.20 -12.39 -1.96
N SER A 113 -5.07 -13.34 -2.89
CA SER A 113 -3.87 -14.14 -3.08
C SER A 113 -2.71 -13.39 -3.74
N LYS A 114 -2.95 -12.17 -4.25
CA LYS A 114 -1.98 -11.37 -5.01
C LYS A 114 -1.81 -9.99 -4.39
N LYS A 115 -0.55 -9.53 -4.36
CA LYS A 115 -0.19 -8.19 -3.89
C LYS A 115 0.66 -7.48 -4.93
N ILE A 116 0.33 -6.22 -5.22
CA ILE A 116 1.15 -5.36 -6.08
C ILE A 116 2.24 -4.74 -5.23
N LEU A 117 3.50 -4.94 -5.62
CA LEU A 117 4.69 -4.45 -4.95
C LEU A 117 5.46 -3.52 -5.88
N LYS A 118 5.69 -2.28 -5.45
CA LYS A 118 6.52 -1.31 -6.17
C LYS A 118 7.98 -1.52 -5.85
N VAL A 119 8.82 -1.54 -6.86
CA VAL A 119 10.27 -1.60 -6.73
C VAL A 119 10.81 -0.22 -6.34
N VAL A 120 11.34 -0.11 -5.12
CA VAL A 120 11.89 1.14 -4.59
C VAL A 120 13.41 1.19 -4.74
N ARG A 121 14.08 0.06 -4.57
CA ARG A 121 15.54 -0.03 -4.62
C ARG A 121 15.98 -1.32 -5.26
N LYS A 122 17.10 -1.25 -5.98
CA LYS A 122 17.79 -2.39 -6.57
C LYS A 122 19.26 -2.31 -6.22
N HIS A 123 19.86 -3.39 -5.76
CA HIS A 123 21.29 -3.47 -5.46
C HIS A 123 21.81 -4.87 -5.72
N THR A 124 23.09 -4.98 -5.96
CA THR A 124 23.79 -6.27 -6.11
C THR A 124 24.28 -6.74 -4.75
N SER A 125 23.91 -7.94 -4.37
CA SER A 125 24.37 -8.62 -3.16
C SER A 125 25.66 -9.41 -3.41
N PRO A 126 26.41 -9.80 -2.36
CA PRO A 126 27.55 -10.70 -2.50
C PRO A 126 27.19 -11.93 -3.30
N GLY A 127 28.09 -12.34 -4.23
CA GLY A 127 27.82 -13.43 -5.17
C GLY A 127 27.10 -13.01 -6.46
N GLY A 128 27.03 -11.71 -6.77
CA GLY A 128 26.49 -11.20 -8.04
C GLY A 128 24.95 -11.26 -8.17
N LYS A 129 24.24 -11.67 -7.11
CA LYS A 129 22.78 -11.78 -7.12
C LYS A 129 22.14 -10.40 -6.99
N VAL A 130 21.16 -10.11 -7.84
CA VAL A 130 20.38 -8.88 -7.77
C VAL A 130 19.31 -9.00 -6.69
N THR A 131 19.34 -8.06 -5.74
CA THR A 131 18.31 -7.93 -4.70
C THR A 131 17.46 -6.72 -4.97
N ILE A 132 16.15 -6.90 -4.91
CA ILE A 132 15.12 -5.89 -5.13
C ILE A 132 14.43 -5.64 -3.81
N THR A 133 14.34 -4.36 -3.43
CA THR A 133 13.60 -3.91 -2.24
C THR A 133 12.30 -3.26 -2.67
N PHE A 134 11.21 -3.68 -2.07
CA PHE A 134 9.87 -3.16 -2.34
C PHE A 134 9.44 -2.07 -1.35
N HIS A 135 8.33 -1.39 -1.66
CA HIS A 135 7.75 -0.33 -0.83
C HIS A 135 7.32 -0.81 0.56
N ASP A 136 7.04 -2.11 0.72
CA ASP A 136 6.72 -2.74 2.01
C ASP A 136 7.97 -3.24 2.78
N GLY A 137 9.16 -2.88 2.32
CA GLY A 137 10.43 -3.25 2.95
C GLY A 137 10.86 -4.70 2.72
N LYS A 138 10.08 -5.53 2.02
CA LYS A 138 10.49 -6.88 1.64
C LYS A 138 11.62 -6.84 0.62
N ASN A 139 12.56 -7.77 0.75
CA ASN A 139 13.62 -7.99 -0.22
C ASN A 139 13.41 -9.32 -0.92
N MET A 140 13.62 -9.35 -2.22
CA MET A 140 13.55 -10.56 -3.04
C MET A 140 14.71 -10.57 -4.05
N PHE A 141 15.16 -11.75 -4.41
CA PHE A 141 16.06 -11.90 -5.54
C PHE A 141 15.28 -11.74 -6.85
N GLY A 142 15.83 -11.02 -7.78
CA GLY A 142 15.19 -10.75 -9.06
C GLY A 142 16.19 -10.63 -10.20
N ASP A 143 15.65 -10.41 -11.40
CA ASP A 143 16.43 -10.31 -12.62
C ASP A 143 16.96 -8.89 -12.86
N ASN A 144 18.00 -8.80 -13.70
CA ASN A 144 18.57 -7.53 -14.13
C ASN A 144 17.60 -6.65 -14.95
N ASN A 145 16.58 -7.23 -15.55
CA ASN A 145 15.60 -6.51 -16.36
C ASN A 145 14.63 -5.64 -15.56
N ILE A 146 14.50 -5.90 -14.26
CA ILE A 146 13.60 -5.15 -13.38
C ILE A 146 14.24 -3.83 -13.01
N LYS A 147 13.53 -2.72 -13.22
CA LYS A 147 13.98 -1.35 -12.93
C LYS A 147 13.29 -0.80 -11.69
N VAL A 148 13.92 0.22 -11.07
CA VAL A 148 13.28 0.99 -10.00
C VAL A 148 12.10 1.76 -10.57
N GLY A 149 10.95 1.73 -9.87
CA GLY A 149 9.67 2.27 -10.34
C GLY A 149 8.74 1.22 -10.95
N ASP A 150 9.26 0.08 -11.42
CA ASP A 150 8.42 -1.02 -11.89
C ASP A 150 7.57 -1.58 -10.74
N SER A 151 6.51 -2.28 -11.09
CA SER A 151 5.69 -3.01 -10.12
C SER A 151 5.72 -4.52 -10.41
N ILE A 152 5.62 -5.30 -9.35
CA ILE A 152 5.60 -6.76 -9.42
C ILE A 152 4.36 -7.25 -8.70
N VAL A 153 3.63 -8.16 -9.31
CA VAL A 153 2.56 -8.90 -8.65
C VAL A 153 3.19 -10.09 -7.95
N ALA A 154 3.09 -10.09 -6.62
CA ALA A 154 3.60 -11.16 -5.79
C ALA A 154 2.46 -12.04 -5.26
N LYS A 155 2.66 -13.36 -5.28
CA LYS A 155 1.71 -14.32 -4.73
C LYS A 155 1.86 -14.45 -3.21
N LEU A 156 0.79 -14.23 -2.48
CA LEU A 156 0.73 -14.40 -1.02
C LEU A 156 0.45 -15.85 -0.64
N PRO A 157 0.94 -16.35 0.48
CA PRO A 157 1.83 -15.73 1.46
C PRO A 157 3.34 -15.87 1.12
N LYS A 158 3.70 -16.71 0.14
CA LYS A 158 5.08 -17.11 -0.15
C LYS A 158 5.92 -16.02 -0.83
N GLY A 159 5.28 -15.01 -1.45
CA GLY A 159 5.98 -13.88 -2.08
C GLY A 159 6.62 -14.22 -3.44
N GLY A 160 6.20 -15.27 -4.13
CA GLY A 160 6.68 -15.57 -5.48
C GLY A 160 6.30 -14.47 -6.48
N MET A 161 7.23 -14.06 -7.36
CA MET A 161 6.96 -13.12 -8.45
C MET A 161 6.09 -13.82 -9.50
N GLU A 162 4.93 -13.27 -9.82
CA GLU A 162 4.01 -13.81 -10.83
C GLU A 162 4.05 -12.99 -12.12
N LEU A 163 3.99 -11.68 -12.01
CA LEU A 163 3.94 -10.76 -13.14
C LEU A 163 4.83 -9.55 -12.90
N HIS A 164 5.60 -9.16 -13.91
CA HIS A 164 6.38 -7.92 -13.92
C HIS A 164 5.66 -6.88 -14.79
N MET A 165 5.32 -5.75 -14.21
CA MET A 165 4.70 -4.61 -14.87
C MET A 165 5.71 -3.48 -14.95
N LYS A 166 6.11 -3.12 -16.16
CA LYS A 166 7.11 -2.09 -16.41
C LYS A 166 6.48 -0.70 -16.34
N LEU A 167 7.26 0.26 -15.86
CA LEU A 167 6.92 1.68 -15.88
C LEU A 167 7.34 2.29 -17.24
N GLU A 168 6.49 2.16 -18.24
CA GLU A 168 6.71 2.65 -19.61
C GLU A 168 5.54 3.53 -20.06
N SER A 169 5.74 4.33 -21.13
CA SER A 169 4.67 5.13 -21.72
C SER A 169 3.46 4.27 -22.09
N GLY A 170 2.28 4.70 -21.69
CA GLY A 170 1.03 3.96 -21.82
C GLY A 170 0.68 3.07 -20.61
N ALA A 171 1.57 2.92 -19.62
CA ALA A 171 1.28 2.16 -18.44
C ALA A 171 0.18 2.82 -17.59
N ARG A 172 -0.72 2.00 -17.03
CA ARG A 172 -1.75 2.44 -16.10
C ARG A 172 -1.16 2.50 -14.69
N CYS A 173 -1.28 3.64 -14.04
CA CYS A 173 -0.65 3.91 -12.73
C CYS A 173 -1.67 4.45 -11.74
N LEU A 174 -1.48 4.09 -10.47
CA LEU A 174 -2.14 4.70 -9.32
C LEU A 174 -1.22 5.79 -8.76
N VAL A 175 -1.77 6.98 -8.49
CA VAL A 175 -1.02 8.06 -7.83
C VAL A 175 -1.08 7.85 -6.31
N GLU A 176 0.08 7.58 -5.69
CA GLU A 176 0.16 7.31 -4.25
C GLU A 176 0.11 8.58 -3.39
N LYS A 177 0.64 9.70 -3.89
CA LYS A 177 0.85 10.92 -3.10
C LYS A 177 0.58 12.17 -3.93
N GLY A 178 0.41 13.30 -3.25
CA GLY A 178 0.23 14.60 -3.88
C GLY A 178 -1.23 15.04 -3.95
N LYS A 179 -1.51 16.02 -4.83
CA LYS A 179 -2.84 16.62 -5.00
C LYS A 179 -3.84 15.64 -5.61
N HIS A 180 -3.35 14.79 -6.52
CA HIS A 180 -4.13 13.82 -7.28
C HIS A 180 -3.99 12.38 -6.72
N ALA A 181 -3.70 12.25 -5.41
CA ALA A 181 -3.60 10.93 -4.77
C ALA A 181 -4.91 10.14 -4.95
N GLY A 182 -4.80 8.84 -5.21
CA GLY A 182 -5.95 7.96 -5.46
C GLY A 182 -6.44 7.93 -6.91
N ALA A 183 -5.97 8.85 -7.76
CA ALA A 183 -6.34 8.84 -9.18
C ALA A 183 -5.63 7.69 -9.92
N ILE A 184 -6.36 7.05 -10.82
CA ILE A 184 -5.79 6.11 -11.80
C ILE A 184 -5.51 6.90 -13.07
N VAL A 185 -4.24 6.90 -13.47
CA VAL A 185 -3.74 7.70 -14.59
C VAL A 185 -3.00 6.85 -15.60
N LYS A 186 -2.89 7.33 -16.82
CA LYS A 186 -2.07 6.73 -17.85
C LYS A 186 -0.78 7.55 -18.02
N LEU A 187 0.36 6.88 -17.95
CA LEU A 187 1.66 7.51 -18.15
C LEU A 187 1.82 7.92 -19.63
N ARG A 188 2.07 9.19 -19.90
CA ARG A 188 2.39 9.69 -21.24
C ARG A 188 3.89 9.72 -21.48
N GLU A 189 4.62 10.51 -20.68
CA GLU A 189 6.03 10.75 -20.87
C GLU A 189 6.77 10.91 -19.55
N ILE A 190 8.04 10.48 -19.53
CA ILE A 190 8.94 10.62 -18.37
C ILE A 190 9.92 11.76 -18.66
N LEU A 191 9.79 12.84 -17.90
CA LEU A 191 10.64 14.02 -17.98
C LEU A 191 11.83 13.86 -17.04
N LYS A 192 12.96 13.36 -17.56
CA LYS A 192 14.19 13.23 -16.78
C LYS A 192 14.79 14.61 -16.53
N ARG A 193 14.87 15.02 -15.26
CA ARG A 193 15.54 16.27 -14.88
C ARG A 193 17.00 16.03 -14.53
N LYS A 194 17.88 16.95 -14.97
CA LYS A 194 19.32 16.95 -14.62
C LYS A 194 19.52 17.54 -13.23
N GLY A 195 20.67 17.24 -12.59
CA GLY A 195 21.10 17.92 -11.37
C GLY A 195 20.47 17.43 -10.06
N GLY A 196 20.19 16.12 -9.92
CA GLY A 196 19.71 15.54 -8.66
C GLY A 196 18.25 15.87 -8.31
N LYS A 197 17.54 16.60 -9.16
CA LYS A 197 16.09 16.82 -9.01
C LYS A 197 15.32 15.53 -9.31
N ARG A 198 14.21 15.31 -8.60
CA ARG A 198 13.33 14.16 -8.85
C ARG A 198 12.79 14.23 -10.27
N SER A 199 12.78 13.10 -10.96
CA SER A 199 12.16 12.98 -12.28
C SER A 199 10.68 13.25 -12.18
N GLU A 200 10.15 14.02 -13.13
CA GLU A 200 8.74 14.33 -13.27
C GLU A 200 8.16 13.52 -14.42
N VAL A 201 6.87 13.35 -14.40
CA VAL A 201 6.13 12.60 -15.42
C VAL A 201 4.88 13.36 -15.82
N LEU A 202 4.59 13.33 -17.11
CA LEU A 202 3.32 13.77 -17.63
C LEU A 202 2.35 12.59 -17.66
N VAL A 203 1.25 12.74 -16.96
CA VAL A 203 0.20 11.72 -16.85
C VAL A 203 -1.14 12.27 -17.33
N GLU A 204 -1.99 11.37 -17.77
CA GLU A 204 -3.33 11.67 -18.29
C GLU A 204 -4.37 10.94 -17.44
N ASP A 205 -5.35 11.70 -16.98
CA ASP A 205 -6.56 11.24 -16.28
C ASP A 205 -7.79 11.54 -17.17
N GLU A 206 -8.94 11.07 -16.81
CA GLU A 206 -10.23 11.38 -17.46
C GLU A 206 -10.53 12.88 -17.52
N ASN A 207 -10.00 13.65 -16.56
CA ASN A 207 -10.20 15.11 -16.42
C ASN A 207 -9.13 15.97 -17.12
N GLY A 208 -8.10 15.36 -17.72
CA GLY A 208 -7.02 16.07 -18.39
C GLY A 208 -5.63 15.56 -18.07
N SER A 209 -4.60 16.26 -18.53
CA SER A 209 -3.20 15.93 -18.30
C SER A 209 -2.60 16.80 -17.20
N PHE A 210 -1.75 16.22 -16.34
CA PHE A 210 -1.01 16.94 -15.31
C PHE A 210 0.37 16.35 -15.08
N GLU A 211 1.26 17.15 -14.49
CA GLU A 211 2.59 16.71 -14.11
C GLU A 211 2.62 16.24 -12.66
N THR A 212 3.35 15.15 -12.42
CA THR A 212 3.58 14.60 -11.08
C THR A 212 4.99 14.04 -10.95
N VAL A 213 5.40 13.70 -9.74
CA VAL A 213 6.70 13.09 -9.49
C VAL A 213 6.65 11.60 -9.80
N LEU A 214 7.68 11.09 -10.47
CA LEU A 214 7.80 9.67 -10.84
C LEU A 214 7.65 8.73 -9.63
N ASP A 215 8.22 9.13 -8.49
CA ASP A 215 8.18 8.35 -7.24
C ASP A 215 6.75 8.16 -6.69
N TYR A 216 5.77 8.94 -7.14
CA TYR A 216 4.39 8.86 -6.67
C TYR A 216 3.52 7.89 -7.47
N LEU A 217 4.07 7.31 -8.53
CA LEU A 217 3.34 6.38 -9.38
C LEU A 217 3.57 4.93 -8.96
N LEU A 218 2.51 4.18 -8.84
CA LEU A 218 2.47 2.73 -8.70
C LEU A 218 1.83 2.14 -9.96
N VAL A 219 2.57 1.34 -10.72
CA VAL A 219 2.01 0.67 -11.90
C VAL A 219 1.01 -0.39 -11.44
N VAL A 220 -0.19 -0.33 -12.01
CA VAL A 220 -1.29 -1.25 -11.71
C VAL A 220 -1.77 -1.97 -12.96
N GLY A 221 -2.29 -3.18 -12.79
CA GLY A 221 -2.85 -3.97 -13.89
C GLY A 221 -4.11 -3.34 -14.48
N LYS A 222 -4.53 -3.84 -15.65
CA LYS A 222 -5.74 -3.36 -16.33
C LYS A 222 -7.01 -3.61 -15.51
N ASP A 223 -7.03 -4.71 -14.76
CA ASP A 223 -8.17 -5.15 -13.95
C ASP A 223 -8.22 -4.49 -12.55
N PHE A 224 -7.24 -3.60 -12.25
CA PHE A 224 -7.21 -2.93 -10.97
C PHE A 224 -8.16 -1.73 -10.96
N GLU A 225 -9.16 -1.77 -10.09
CA GLU A 225 -10.08 -0.66 -9.85
C GLU A 225 -9.96 -0.17 -8.41
N VAL A 226 -9.95 1.15 -8.23
CA VAL A 226 -10.10 1.77 -6.91
C VAL A 226 -11.59 1.96 -6.69
N THR A 227 -12.28 0.91 -6.28
CA THR A 227 -13.68 1.00 -5.86
C THR A 227 -13.75 1.58 -4.46
N GLY A 228 -13.79 2.89 -4.39
CA GLY A 228 -13.92 3.68 -3.16
C GLY A 228 -14.49 5.04 -3.50
N LYS A 229 -15.71 5.05 -4.07
CA LYS A 229 -16.53 6.26 -4.16
C LYS A 229 -17.24 6.53 -2.85
#